data_7b250873c6e2cd845db4be497f9c3deb
#
_entry.id   7b250873c6e2cd845db4be497f9c3deb
#
_cell.length_a   1.000
_cell.length_b   1.000
_cell.length_c   1.000
_cell.angle_alpha   90.00
_cell.angle_beta   90.00
_cell.angle_gamma   90.00
#
_symmetry.space_group_name_H-M   'P 1'
#
loop_
_entity.id
_entity.type
_entity.pdbx_description
1 polymer ?
#
loop_
_entity_poly.entity_id
_entity_poly.type
_entity_poly.pdbx_seq_one_letter_code
_entity_poly.pdbx_strand_id
1 'polypeptide(L)'
;MLYRLHLDLLDSQPPIWRRLWIPGILPLTDCHRVFALTMGWEVTADYWFKPALSSSVNPPHQPSLPAGSTLADWLLQPGDSLIYLYQPSQGWLHKVTLEAIASPMEALTPHPLPEGWLAHCLEGEGACPPAFCHGVWDYLELLDRLDGADDPDYDGLWQRVGYDFDPDRLDLVAINQRLHTLRMDSDGVSHNQ
;
A
#
# COMPACT_ATOMS: atom_id res chain seq x y z
N MET A 1 11.01 -11.89 -12.87
CA MET A 1 11.30 -10.44 -12.97
C MET A 1 10.81 -9.77 -11.71
N LEU A 2 11.56 -8.81 -11.20
CA LEU A 2 11.13 -7.95 -10.09
C LEU A 2 10.59 -6.63 -10.64
N TYR A 3 9.50 -6.18 -10.05
CA TYR A 3 8.85 -4.92 -10.36
C TYR A 3 9.17 -3.91 -9.27
N ARG A 4 9.58 -2.71 -9.67
CA ARG A 4 9.61 -1.56 -8.78
C ARG A 4 8.30 -0.82 -8.92
N LEU A 5 7.50 -0.84 -7.85
CA LEU A 5 6.20 -0.21 -7.81
C LEU A 5 6.24 1.05 -6.95
N HIS A 6 5.49 2.06 -7.40
CA HIS A 6 5.10 3.21 -6.60
C HIS A 6 3.63 3.03 -6.18
N LEU A 7 3.40 2.92 -4.89
CA LEU A 7 2.08 2.83 -4.26
C LEU A 7 1.76 4.19 -3.65
N ASP A 8 0.80 4.90 -4.21
CA ASP A 8 0.41 6.26 -3.84
C ASP A 8 -1.01 6.27 -3.28
N LEU A 9 -1.18 6.74 -2.04
CA LEU A 9 -2.51 6.96 -1.46
C LEU A 9 -3.08 8.25 -2.02
N LEU A 10 -4.08 8.12 -2.91
CA LEU A 10 -4.66 9.25 -3.61
C LEU A 10 -5.35 10.22 -2.65
N ASP A 11 -5.26 11.51 -2.99
CA ASP A 11 -5.85 12.63 -2.26
C ASP A 11 -5.32 12.84 -0.83
N SER A 12 -4.24 12.14 -0.43
CA SER A 12 -3.60 12.37 0.88
C SER A 12 -2.80 13.67 0.91
N GLN A 13 -2.89 14.40 2.02
CA GLN A 13 -2.07 15.57 2.33
C GLN A 13 -1.75 15.56 3.83
N PRO A 14 -0.44 15.49 4.21
CA PRO A 14 0.73 15.37 3.32
C PRO A 14 0.69 14.10 2.46
N PRO A 15 1.50 14.01 1.39
CA PRO A 15 1.54 12.84 0.51
C PRO A 15 1.93 11.58 1.27
N ILE A 16 1.23 10.49 1.02
CA ILE A 16 1.53 9.17 1.60
C ILE A 16 1.78 8.21 0.45
N TRP A 17 3.03 7.77 0.32
CA TRP A 17 3.41 6.84 -0.74
C TRP A 17 4.51 5.88 -0.29
N ARG A 18 4.65 4.76 -1.03
CA ARG A 18 5.69 3.76 -0.80
C ARG A 18 6.27 3.28 -2.12
N ARG A 19 7.55 2.98 -2.14
CA ARG A 19 8.24 2.33 -3.27
C ARG A 19 8.67 0.94 -2.88
N LEU A 20 8.28 -0.06 -3.67
CA LEU A 20 8.43 -1.46 -3.34
C LEU A 20 9.16 -2.22 -4.43
N TRP A 21 10.03 -3.16 -4.06
CA TRP A 21 10.36 -4.31 -4.90
C TRP A 21 9.38 -5.44 -4.63
N ILE A 22 8.84 -6.05 -5.70
CA ILE A 22 7.85 -7.14 -5.63
C ILE A 22 7.97 -8.03 -6.87
N PRO A 23 7.84 -9.38 -6.79
CA PRO A 23 7.82 -10.23 -7.98
C PRO A 23 6.63 -9.92 -8.89
N GLY A 24 6.88 -9.75 -10.19
CA GLY A 24 5.81 -9.47 -11.15
C GLY A 24 4.77 -10.59 -11.29
N ILE A 25 5.16 -11.83 -10.97
CA ILE A 25 4.28 -13.00 -10.96
C ILE A 25 3.40 -13.11 -9.71
N LEU A 26 3.54 -12.16 -8.77
CA LEU A 26 2.77 -12.23 -7.53
C LEU A 26 1.27 -12.07 -7.82
N PRO A 27 0.41 -12.99 -7.32
CA PRO A 27 -1.03 -12.86 -7.43
C PRO A 27 -1.55 -11.58 -6.78
N LEU A 28 -2.60 -10.98 -7.32
CA LEU A 28 -3.18 -9.75 -6.76
C LEU A 28 -3.71 -9.94 -5.33
N THR A 29 -4.08 -11.15 -4.96
CA THR A 29 -4.43 -11.51 -3.58
C THR A 29 -3.27 -11.33 -2.62
N ASP A 30 -2.06 -11.71 -3.04
CA ASP A 30 -0.86 -11.51 -2.23
C ASP A 30 -0.36 -10.06 -2.31
N CYS A 31 -0.58 -9.38 -3.45
CA CYS A 31 -0.34 -7.94 -3.57
C CYS A 31 -1.19 -7.16 -2.55
N HIS A 32 -2.47 -7.52 -2.35
CA HIS A 32 -3.29 -6.94 -1.29
C HIS A 32 -2.63 -7.07 0.08
N ARG A 33 -2.15 -8.27 0.45
CA ARG A 33 -1.46 -8.51 1.73
C ARG A 33 -0.20 -7.63 1.86
N VAL A 34 0.60 -7.57 0.80
CA VAL A 34 1.79 -6.70 0.76
C VAL A 34 1.41 -5.24 0.95
N PHE A 35 0.43 -4.74 0.20
CA PHE A 35 0.04 -3.32 0.26
C PHE A 35 -0.58 -2.96 1.62
N ALA A 36 -1.45 -3.81 2.15
CA ALA A 36 -2.05 -3.61 3.48
C ALA A 36 -0.95 -3.54 4.57
N LEU A 37 -0.02 -4.51 4.62
CA LEU A 37 1.08 -4.50 5.60
C LEU A 37 2.04 -3.33 5.40
N THR A 38 2.27 -2.91 4.15
CA THR A 38 3.09 -1.73 3.85
C THR A 38 2.49 -0.46 4.42
N MET A 39 1.15 -0.39 4.39
CA MET A 39 0.38 0.71 4.98
C MET A 39 0.10 0.50 6.48
N GLY A 40 0.46 -0.64 7.08
CA GLY A 40 0.21 -0.93 8.50
C GLY A 40 -1.22 -1.34 8.81
N TRP A 41 -1.98 -1.78 7.80
CA TRP A 41 -3.38 -2.16 7.88
C TRP A 41 -3.58 -3.67 7.90
N GLU A 42 -4.83 -4.10 8.19
CA GLU A 42 -5.20 -5.51 8.28
C GLU A 42 -5.30 -6.17 6.90
N VAL A 43 -4.76 -7.39 6.78
CA VAL A 43 -4.78 -8.17 5.54
C VAL A 43 -6.09 -8.90 5.27
N THR A 44 -7.02 -8.87 6.22
CA THR A 44 -8.34 -9.55 6.13
C THR A 44 -9.44 -8.61 5.62
N ALA A 45 -9.12 -7.34 5.39
CA ALA A 45 -10.09 -6.37 4.91
C ALA A 45 -10.50 -6.63 3.46
N ASP A 46 -11.72 -6.22 3.10
CA ASP A 46 -12.19 -6.25 1.72
C ASP A 46 -11.36 -5.33 0.83
N TYR A 47 -11.15 -5.73 -0.40
CA TYR A 47 -10.38 -4.97 -1.37
C TYR A 47 -10.80 -5.31 -2.81
N TRP A 48 -10.40 -4.46 -3.76
CA TRP A 48 -10.42 -4.81 -5.16
C TRP A 48 -9.36 -4.06 -5.97
N PHE A 49 -9.07 -4.60 -7.15
CA PHE A 49 -8.18 -4.00 -8.13
C PHE A 49 -8.94 -3.72 -9.43
N LYS A 50 -8.56 -2.65 -10.12
CA LYS A 50 -9.02 -2.33 -11.49
C LYS A 50 -7.89 -1.72 -12.29
N PRO A 51 -7.93 -1.80 -13.65
CA PRO A 51 -7.03 -1.04 -14.48
C PRO A 51 -7.20 0.47 -14.24
N ALA A 52 -6.11 1.22 -14.20
CA ALA A 52 -6.16 2.68 -14.22
C ALA A 52 -6.41 3.12 -15.67
N LEU A 53 -7.67 3.17 -16.08
CA LEU A 53 -8.05 3.76 -17.37
C LEU A 53 -7.88 5.28 -17.29
N SER A 54 -7.30 5.85 -18.30
CA SER A 54 -6.69 7.18 -18.35
C SER A 54 -7.60 8.39 -18.16
N SER A 55 -8.80 8.30 -17.67
CA SER A 55 -9.66 9.51 -17.50
C SER A 55 -10.88 9.42 -16.58
N SER A 56 -11.09 8.38 -15.81
CA SER A 56 -12.16 8.45 -14.80
C SER A 56 -11.83 7.65 -13.54
N VAL A 57 -11.67 8.38 -12.45
CA VAL A 57 -11.49 7.84 -11.10
C VAL A 57 -12.76 7.12 -10.61
N ASN A 58 -13.87 7.20 -11.35
CA ASN A 58 -15.13 6.57 -10.95
C ASN A 58 -15.95 6.08 -12.14
N PRO A 59 -16.14 4.78 -12.28
CA PRO A 59 -17.47 4.24 -12.43
C PRO A 59 -17.78 3.21 -11.33
N PRO A 60 -18.96 3.28 -10.70
CA PRO A 60 -19.35 2.42 -9.58
C PRO A 60 -19.56 0.93 -9.94
N HIS A 61 -19.27 0.52 -11.17
CA HIS A 61 -19.59 -0.81 -11.69
C HIS A 61 -18.52 -1.45 -12.60
N GLN A 62 -17.23 -1.04 -12.49
CA GLN A 62 -16.21 -1.87 -13.17
C GLN A 62 -15.93 -3.11 -12.33
N PRO A 63 -15.95 -4.31 -12.95
CA PRO A 63 -15.64 -5.53 -12.24
C PRO A 63 -14.20 -5.48 -11.71
N SER A 64 -14.01 -6.02 -10.51
CA SER A 64 -12.67 -6.35 -10.00
C SER A 64 -11.92 -7.20 -11.01
N LEU A 65 -10.59 -7.09 -11.03
CA LEU A 65 -9.78 -7.96 -11.89
C LEU A 65 -10.02 -9.44 -11.56
N PRO A 66 -9.90 -10.35 -12.55
CA PRO A 66 -10.17 -11.75 -12.34
C PRO A 66 -9.36 -12.34 -11.18
N ALA A 67 -9.96 -13.22 -10.41
CA ALA A 67 -9.26 -13.97 -9.37
C ALA A 67 -8.10 -14.76 -9.99
N GLY A 68 -6.94 -14.75 -9.33
CA GLY A 68 -5.73 -15.40 -9.83
C GLY A 68 -4.89 -14.54 -10.79
N SER A 69 -5.34 -13.33 -11.18
CA SER A 69 -4.50 -12.40 -11.91
C SER A 69 -3.24 -12.05 -11.13
N THR A 70 -2.13 -11.88 -11.86
CA THR A 70 -0.84 -11.40 -11.33
C THR A 70 -0.60 -9.95 -11.71
N LEU A 71 0.42 -9.32 -11.13
CA LEU A 71 0.85 -7.99 -11.57
C LEU A 71 1.26 -7.98 -13.05
N ALA A 72 1.96 -9.03 -13.50
CA ALA A 72 2.46 -9.12 -14.87
C ALA A 72 1.36 -9.25 -15.94
N ASP A 73 0.14 -9.63 -15.55
CA ASP A 73 -0.99 -9.65 -16.48
C ASP A 73 -1.49 -8.24 -16.84
N TRP A 74 -1.17 -7.25 -16.01
CA TRP A 74 -1.75 -5.90 -16.10
C TRP A 74 -0.72 -4.79 -16.19
N LEU A 75 0.47 -4.98 -15.66
CA LEU A 75 1.57 -4.02 -15.68
C LEU A 75 2.67 -4.54 -16.61
N LEU A 76 2.59 -4.18 -17.89
CA LEU A 76 3.43 -4.73 -18.94
C LEU A 76 4.71 -3.92 -19.17
N GLN A 77 4.65 -2.60 -18.91
CA GLN A 77 5.77 -1.68 -19.13
C GLN A 77 5.77 -0.57 -18.08
N PRO A 78 6.93 0.04 -17.82
CA PRO A 78 7.01 1.21 -16.96
C PRO A 78 6.03 2.31 -17.40
N GLY A 79 5.30 2.87 -16.41
CA GLY A 79 4.21 3.82 -16.62
C GLY A 79 2.81 3.18 -16.53
N ASP A 80 2.67 1.88 -16.74
CA ASP A 80 1.39 1.20 -16.53
C ASP A 80 0.98 1.29 -15.05
N SER A 81 -0.33 1.36 -14.81
CA SER A 81 -0.84 1.49 -13.45
C SER A 81 -2.16 0.76 -13.22
N LEU A 82 -2.36 0.39 -11.96
CA LEU A 82 -3.60 -0.17 -11.42
C LEU A 82 -4.14 0.76 -10.33
N ILE A 83 -5.45 0.69 -10.12
CA ILE A 83 -6.08 1.22 -8.93
C ILE A 83 -6.31 0.08 -7.96
N TYR A 84 -5.84 0.25 -6.72
CA TYR A 84 -6.11 -0.62 -5.60
C TYR A 84 -6.99 0.11 -4.60
N LEU A 85 -8.13 -0.47 -4.27
CA LEU A 85 -9.05 0.04 -3.26
C LEU A 85 -9.02 -0.89 -2.05
N TYR A 86 -8.58 -0.36 -0.93
CA TYR A 86 -8.63 -1.02 0.38
C TYR A 86 -9.86 -0.53 1.14
N GLN A 87 -10.59 -1.45 1.77
CA GLN A 87 -11.86 -1.19 2.44
C GLN A 87 -12.81 -0.32 1.59
N PRO A 88 -13.50 -0.90 0.60
CA PRO A 88 -14.32 -0.15 -0.35
C PRO A 88 -15.39 0.75 0.30
N SER A 89 -15.89 0.35 1.48
CA SER A 89 -16.85 1.16 2.27
C SER A 89 -16.23 2.44 2.84
N GLN A 90 -14.92 2.49 3.00
CA GLN A 90 -14.17 3.65 3.51
C GLN A 90 -13.45 4.42 2.41
N GLY A 91 -13.16 3.76 1.28
CA GLY A 91 -12.66 4.43 0.09
C GLY A 91 -11.16 4.74 0.09
N TRP A 92 -10.31 3.93 0.73
CA TRP A 92 -8.85 4.10 0.67
C TRP A 92 -8.30 3.73 -0.71
N LEU A 93 -8.22 4.74 -1.57
CA LEU A 93 -7.89 4.59 -2.97
C LEU A 93 -6.41 4.79 -3.22
N HIS A 94 -5.77 3.80 -3.86
CA HIS A 94 -4.35 3.86 -4.18
C HIS A 94 -4.14 3.74 -5.68
N LYS A 95 -3.15 4.47 -6.18
CA LYS A 95 -2.58 4.25 -7.50
C LYS A 95 -1.30 3.43 -7.36
N VAL A 96 -1.24 2.30 -8.05
CA VAL A 96 -0.08 1.41 -8.13
C VAL A 96 0.55 1.59 -9.49
N THR A 97 1.71 2.20 -9.58
CA THR A 97 2.41 2.47 -10.84
C THR A 97 3.66 1.61 -10.96
N LEU A 98 3.84 0.94 -12.10
CA LEU A 98 5.07 0.26 -12.43
C LEU A 98 6.13 1.29 -12.85
N GLU A 99 7.21 1.42 -12.06
CA GLU A 99 8.31 2.33 -12.38
C GLU A 99 9.44 1.67 -13.17
N ALA A 100 9.73 0.41 -12.85
CA ALA A 100 10.78 -0.34 -13.53
C ALA A 100 10.55 -1.86 -13.45
N ILE A 101 11.09 -2.56 -14.43
CA ILE A 101 11.19 -4.03 -14.47
C ILE A 101 12.68 -4.36 -14.42
N ALA A 102 13.10 -5.14 -13.43
CA ALA A 102 14.48 -5.56 -13.26
C ALA A 102 14.59 -7.08 -13.21
N SER A 103 15.70 -7.60 -13.72
CA SER A 103 16.07 -8.97 -13.44
C SER A 103 16.42 -9.13 -11.94
N PRO A 104 16.33 -10.34 -11.37
CA PRO A 104 16.76 -10.57 -9.98
C PRO A 104 18.21 -10.14 -9.73
N MET A 105 19.08 -10.24 -10.75
CA MET A 105 20.47 -9.81 -10.65
C MET A 105 20.61 -8.29 -10.56
N GLU A 106 19.82 -7.52 -11.30
CA GLU A 106 19.85 -6.04 -11.29
C GLU A 106 19.19 -5.47 -10.02
N ALA A 107 18.23 -6.20 -9.43
CA ALA A 107 17.58 -5.81 -8.20
C ALA A 107 18.45 -6.06 -6.94
N LEU A 108 19.62 -6.72 -7.08
CA LEU A 108 20.52 -7.06 -5.97
C LEU A 108 21.27 -5.85 -5.37
N THR A 109 21.21 -4.66 -5.98
CA THR A 109 21.92 -3.48 -5.46
C THR A 109 21.03 -2.25 -5.46
N PRO A 110 20.88 -1.52 -4.35
CA PRO A 110 21.49 -1.71 -3.03
C PRO A 110 20.65 -2.55 -2.05
N HIS A 111 19.43 -2.96 -2.41
CA HIS A 111 18.48 -3.66 -1.52
C HIS A 111 17.98 -4.95 -2.17
N PRO A 112 18.69 -6.09 -1.95
CA PRO A 112 18.23 -7.36 -2.48
C PRO A 112 16.90 -7.76 -1.84
N LEU A 113 15.99 -8.31 -2.67
CA LEU A 113 14.85 -9.07 -2.15
C LEU A 113 15.37 -10.48 -1.83
N PRO A 114 15.49 -10.89 -0.56
CA PRO A 114 15.96 -12.22 -0.23
C PRO A 114 15.05 -13.29 -0.81
N GLU A 115 15.61 -14.46 -1.06
CA GLU A 115 14.87 -15.59 -1.61
C GLU A 115 13.67 -15.93 -0.71
N GLY A 116 12.51 -16.14 -1.32
CA GLY A 116 11.26 -16.44 -0.63
C GLY A 116 10.51 -15.23 -0.04
N TRP A 117 11.03 -14.02 -0.18
CA TRP A 117 10.32 -12.83 0.28
C TRP A 117 9.37 -12.30 -0.80
N LEU A 118 8.17 -11.85 -0.37
CA LEU A 118 7.16 -11.34 -1.29
C LEU A 118 7.39 -9.88 -1.69
N ALA A 119 7.98 -9.06 -0.79
CA ALA A 119 8.22 -7.65 -1.07
C ALA A 119 9.28 -7.06 -0.14
N HIS A 120 9.82 -5.91 -0.55
CA HIS A 120 10.68 -5.05 0.25
C HIS A 120 10.35 -3.58 -0.03
N CYS A 121 10.11 -2.81 1.02
CA CYS A 121 9.89 -1.37 0.92
C CYS A 121 11.23 -0.64 0.90
N LEU A 122 11.47 0.12 -0.17
CA LEU A 122 12.73 0.84 -0.39
C LEU A 122 12.72 2.21 0.26
N GLU A 123 11.62 2.92 0.09
CA GLU A 123 11.43 4.30 0.53
C GLU A 123 9.95 4.67 0.50
N GLY A 124 9.64 5.83 1.01
CA GLY A 124 8.28 6.35 1.03
C GLY A 124 8.21 7.68 1.77
N GLU A 125 7.01 8.19 1.95
CA GLU A 125 6.73 9.43 2.66
C GLU A 125 5.42 9.29 3.44
N GLY A 126 5.34 9.97 4.57
CA GLY A 126 4.16 10.05 5.43
C GLY A 126 3.88 8.80 6.26
N ALA A 127 3.31 9.01 7.45
CA ALA A 127 2.76 7.94 8.27
C ALA A 127 1.49 7.39 7.65
N CYS A 128 1.17 6.13 7.97
CA CYS A 128 -0.13 5.59 7.59
C CYS A 128 -1.25 6.22 8.40
N PRO A 129 -2.41 6.48 7.78
CA PRO A 129 -3.60 6.88 8.50
C PRO A 129 -3.96 5.86 9.59
N PRO A 130 -4.36 6.31 10.79
CA PRO A 130 -4.86 5.43 11.83
C PRO A 130 -6.04 4.59 11.36
N ALA A 131 -6.11 3.32 11.77
CA ALA A 131 -7.12 2.36 11.32
C ALA A 131 -8.58 2.76 11.66
N PHE A 132 -8.78 3.71 12.56
CA PHE A 132 -10.11 4.22 12.90
C PHE A 132 -10.61 5.34 11.97
N CYS A 133 -9.77 5.87 11.09
CA CYS A 133 -10.19 6.83 10.08
C CYS A 133 -10.98 6.13 8.96
N HIS A 134 -12.03 6.77 8.48
CA HIS A 134 -12.93 6.26 7.45
C HIS A 134 -12.68 6.95 6.11
N GLY A 135 -11.49 6.72 5.55
CA GLY A 135 -11.05 7.30 4.29
C GLY A 135 -10.19 8.56 4.46
N VAL A 136 -9.72 9.07 3.33
CA VAL A 136 -8.74 10.16 3.31
C VAL A 136 -9.29 11.46 3.90
N TRP A 137 -10.57 11.75 3.71
CA TRP A 137 -11.18 12.98 4.21
C TRP A 137 -11.29 13.00 5.73
N ASP A 138 -11.66 11.88 6.36
CA ASP A 138 -11.68 11.73 7.81
C ASP A 138 -10.27 11.84 8.41
N TYR A 139 -9.27 11.33 7.68
CA TYR A 139 -7.86 11.51 8.07
C TYR A 139 -7.41 12.97 7.99
N LEU A 140 -7.75 13.69 6.94
CA LEU A 140 -7.42 15.12 6.80
C LEU A 140 -8.09 15.96 7.90
N GLU A 141 -9.36 15.69 8.22
CA GLU A 141 -10.06 16.32 9.34
C GLU A 141 -9.37 16.01 10.67
N LEU A 142 -8.93 14.76 10.87
CA LEU A 142 -8.17 14.39 12.07
C LEU A 142 -6.89 15.21 12.19
N LEU A 143 -6.11 15.37 11.11
CA LEU A 143 -4.86 16.15 11.12
C LEU A 143 -5.13 17.63 11.45
N ASP A 144 -6.14 18.23 10.84
CA ASP A 144 -6.55 19.62 11.11
C ASP A 144 -6.91 19.82 12.58
N ARG A 145 -7.65 18.89 13.18
CA ARG A 145 -8.03 18.92 14.59
C ARG A 145 -6.84 18.69 15.53
N LEU A 146 -5.87 17.85 15.15
CA LEU A 146 -4.65 17.63 15.94
C LEU A 146 -3.71 18.85 15.94
N ASP A 147 -3.74 19.69 14.89
CA ASP A 147 -2.99 20.95 14.82
C ASP A 147 -3.67 22.08 15.64
N GLY A 148 -4.97 21.96 15.87
CA GLY A 148 -5.77 22.95 16.57
C GLY A 148 -5.80 22.73 18.09
N ALA A 149 -4.90 23.37 18.86
CA ALA A 149 -4.87 23.26 20.33
C ALA A 149 -6.17 23.73 21.03
N ASP A 150 -7.05 24.43 20.33
CA ASP A 150 -8.35 24.89 20.80
C ASP A 150 -9.49 23.88 20.56
N ASP A 151 -9.21 22.72 19.94
CA ASP A 151 -10.22 21.68 19.72
C ASP A 151 -10.74 21.16 21.07
N PRO A 152 -12.09 21.09 21.26
CA PRO A 152 -12.67 20.66 22.53
C PRO A 152 -12.28 19.23 22.97
N ASP A 153 -11.85 18.38 22.04
CA ASP A 153 -11.45 16.99 22.27
C ASP A 153 -9.95 16.76 22.00
N TYR A 154 -9.14 17.81 22.01
CA TYR A 154 -7.72 17.77 21.68
C TYR A 154 -6.96 16.65 22.41
N ASP A 155 -7.10 16.56 23.72
CA ASP A 155 -6.43 15.52 24.51
C ASP A 155 -6.96 14.12 24.18
N GLY A 156 -8.26 13.97 23.92
CA GLY A 156 -8.87 12.69 23.51
C GLY A 156 -8.40 12.22 22.15
N LEU A 157 -8.21 13.13 21.20
CA LEU A 157 -7.64 12.83 19.88
C LEU A 157 -6.21 12.33 20.02
N TRP A 158 -5.35 13.04 20.76
CA TRP A 158 -3.96 12.63 20.99
C TRP A 158 -3.86 11.30 21.75
N GLN A 159 -4.75 11.06 22.71
CA GLN A 159 -4.83 9.76 23.38
C GLN A 159 -5.20 8.64 22.40
N ARG A 160 -6.05 8.92 21.42
CA ARG A 160 -6.55 7.94 20.44
C ARG A 160 -5.54 7.61 19.36
N VAL A 161 -4.78 8.60 18.85
CA VAL A 161 -3.73 8.40 17.83
C VAL A 161 -2.42 7.90 18.43
N GLY A 162 -2.18 8.19 19.72
CA GLY A 162 -0.89 8.04 20.41
C GLY A 162 -0.11 9.35 20.42
N TYR A 163 0.42 9.74 21.59
CA TYR A 163 1.14 11.01 21.77
C TYR A 163 2.47 11.10 21.00
N ASP A 164 2.92 10.01 20.40
CA ASP A 164 4.10 9.91 19.54
C ASP A 164 3.74 9.85 18.05
N PHE A 165 2.46 10.03 17.71
CA PHE A 165 2.01 10.08 16.32
C PHE A 165 2.60 11.32 15.63
N ASP A 166 3.24 11.08 14.49
CA ASP A 166 3.81 12.09 13.62
C ASP A 166 3.41 11.76 12.18
N PRO A 167 2.57 12.58 11.52
CA PRO A 167 2.07 12.30 10.18
C PRO A 167 3.17 12.27 9.10
N ASP A 168 4.32 12.91 9.36
CA ASP A 168 5.45 12.94 8.42
C ASP A 168 6.41 11.76 8.63
N ARG A 169 6.24 11.00 9.71
CA ARG A 169 7.16 9.92 10.08
C ARG A 169 6.93 8.67 9.25
N LEU A 170 7.98 8.23 8.56
CA LEU A 170 8.05 6.92 7.91
C LEU A 170 8.96 5.98 8.68
N ASP A 171 8.43 4.84 9.15
CA ASP A 171 9.21 3.78 9.80
C ASP A 171 9.45 2.61 8.83
N LEU A 172 10.47 2.75 7.97
CA LEU A 172 10.87 1.71 7.00
C LEU A 172 11.26 0.39 7.67
N VAL A 173 11.84 0.44 8.87
CA VAL A 173 12.25 -0.76 9.59
C VAL A 173 11.02 -1.56 9.99
N ALA A 174 10.04 -0.91 10.61
CA ALA A 174 8.79 -1.55 11.00
C ALA A 174 7.99 -2.07 9.79
N ILE A 175 7.95 -1.31 8.69
CA ILE A 175 7.30 -1.75 7.44
C ILE A 175 7.96 -3.04 6.95
N ASN A 176 9.28 -3.06 6.81
CA ASN A 176 9.99 -4.22 6.29
C ASN A 176 9.92 -5.42 7.26
N GLN A 177 9.90 -5.20 8.57
CA GLN A 177 9.67 -6.29 9.52
C GLN A 177 8.30 -6.97 9.30
N ARG A 178 7.24 -6.18 9.07
CA ARG A 178 5.91 -6.74 8.73
C ARG A 178 5.92 -7.48 7.39
N LEU A 179 6.53 -6.91 6.35
CA LEU A 179 6.63 -7.54 5.04
C LEU A 179 7.41 -8.86 5.08
N HIS A 180 8.44 -8.96 5.93
CA HIS A 180 9.25 -10.16 6.07
C HIS A 180 8.52 -11.32 6.77
N THR A 181 7.35 -11.09 7.36
CA THR A 181 6.48 -12.18 7.82
C THR A 181 5.79 -12.91 6.66
N LEU A 182 5.66 -12.26 5.50
CA LEU A 182 5.12 -12.87 4.30
C LEU A 182 6.21 -13.66 3.57
N ARG A 183 5.92 -14.92 3.25
CA ARG A 183 6.82 -15.82 2.51
C ARG A 183 6.12 -16.39 1.28
N MET A 184 6.89 -16.62 0.22
CA MET A 184 6.45 -17.52 -0.86
C MET A 184 6.65 -18.95 -0.40
N ASP A 185 5.59 -19.74 -0.39
CA ASP A 185 5.72 -21.19 -0.22
C ASP A 185 6.35 -21.81 -1.47
N SER A 186 7.06 -22.92 -1.26
CA SER A 186 7.76 -23.65 -2.33
C SER A 186 6.82 -24.13 -3.45
N ASP A 187 5.50 -24.10 -3.20
CA ASP A 187 4.44 -24.52 -4.13
C ASP A 187 3.63 -23.34 -4.71
N GLY A 188 4.07 -22.09 -4.49
CA GLY A 188 3.42 -20.88 -5.05
C GLY A 188 2.10 -20.48 -4.39
N VAL A 189 1.77 -21.03 -3.23
CA VAL A 189 0.57 -20.70 -2.44
C VAL A 189 1.00 -20.15 -1.08
N SER A 190 0.61 -18.94 -0.76
CA SER A 190 0.95 -18.29 0.52
C SER A 190 0.06 -18.77 1.65
N HIS A 191 0.65 -19.28 2.73
CA HIS A 191 -0.03 -19.58 3.98
C HIS A 191 0.39 -18.59 5.08
N ASN A 192 -0.57 -18.19 5.91
CA ASN A 192 -0.33 -17.51 7.19
C ASN A 192 0.05 -18.57 8.25
N GLN A 193 1.16 -18.34 8.93
CA GLN A 193 1.37 -18.89 10.27
C GLN A 193 1.01 -17.86 11.32
#